data_a500379c1de52d8504849bc5376fbf63
#
_entry.id   a500379c1de52d8504849bc5376fbf63
#
_cell.length_a   1.000
_cell.length_b   1.000
_cell.length_c   1.000
_cell.angle_alpha   90.00
_cell.angle_beta   90.00
_cell.angle_gamma   90.00
#
_symmetry.space_group_name_H-M   'P 1'
#
loop_
_entity.id
_entity.type
_entity.pdbx_description
1 polymer ?
#
loop_
_entity_poly.entity_id
_entity_poly.type
_entity_poly.pdbx_seq_one_letter_code
_entity_poly.pdbx_strand_id
1 'polypeptide(L)'
;IGTGREISLPMMCQHCEHPPCVDVCPTNASFKRADGIVLVDKHRCIGCRYCEAACPYWARRFNWTKPQIPKDRLNPEMSYLGNRPRKQGVMEKCHFCIQRTRQGKYPACLEVCPVGARKFGNVLDPNSEVATILRTKRVFIQLKEELGTSPRFFYYFDV
;
A
#
# COMPACT_ATOMS: atom_id res chain seq x y z
N ILE A 1 20.82 -16.01 -11.15
CA ILE A 1 21.81 -15.31 -10.35
C ILE A 1 22.99 -15.09 -11.30
N GLY A 2 23.36 -13.82 -11.56
CA GLY A 2 24.56 -13.52 -12.36
C GLY A 2 24.35 -13.11 -13.82
N THR A 3 23.14 -12.70 -14.22
CA THR A 3 22.91 -12.17 -15.57
C THR A 3 23.35 -10.72 -15.77
N GLY A 4 23.87 -10.04 -14.73
CA GLY A 4 24.19 -8.61 -14.78
C GLY A 4 22.99 -7.69 -15.03
N ARG A 5 21.77 -8.22 -15.00
CA ARG A 5 20.56 -7.47 -15.27
C ARG A 5 20.06 -6.79 -13.99
N GLU A 6 20.03 -5.49 -13.99
CA GLU A 6 19.43 -4.72 -12.91
C GLU A 6 17.89 -4.78 -13.02
N ILE A 7 17.22 -5.06 -11.90
CA ILE A 7 15.78 -5.10 -11.81
C ILE A 7 15.32 -4.05 -10.80
N SER A 8 14.51 -3.10 -11.26
CA SER A 8 13.88 -2.10 -10.39
C SER A 8 12.55 -2.62 -9.86
N LEU A 9 12.43 -2.73 -8.54
CA LEU A 9 11.20 -3.14 -7.87
C LEU A 9 10.50 -1.93 -7.24
N PRO A 10 9.22 -1.66 -7.56
CA PRO A 10 8.48 -0.60 -6.91
C PRO A 10 8.13 -1.01 -5.48
N MET A 11 8.77 -0.38 -4.50
CA MET A 11 8.49 -0.62 -3.08
C MET A 11 7.36 0.27 -2.58
N MET A 12 6.28 -0.34 -2.11
CA MET A 12 5.13 0.33 -1.52
C MET A 12 4.67 -0.40 -0.25
N CYS A 13 3.61 0.10 0.38
CA CYS A 13 3.03 -0.60 1.52
C CYS A 13 2.58 -2.01 1.13
N GLN A 14 3.06 -3.01 1.83
CA GLN A 14 2.80 -4.42 1.56
C GLN A 14 1.46 -4.91 2.12
N HIS A 15 0.73 -4.07 2.86
CA HIS A 15 -0.53 -4.44 3.53
C HIS A 15 -0.47 -5.82 4.20
N CYS A 16 0.57 -6.01 5.01
CA CYS A 16 0.93 -7.28 5.65
C CYS A 16 -0.23 -7.95 6.36
N GLU A 17 -0.23 -9.28 6.42
CA GLU A 17 -1.18 -10.05 7.23
C GLU A 17 -0.93 -9.82 8.72
N HIS A 18 0.35 -9.81 9.12
CA HIS A 18 0.82 -9.51 10.47
C HIS A 18 1.56 -8.16 10.44
N PRO A 19 0.84 -7.02 10.51
CA PRO A 19 1.43 -5.71 10.28
C PRO A 19 2.07 -5.12 11.56
N PRO A 20 3.39 -5.17 11.75
CA PRO A 20 4.04 -4.66 12.96
C PRO A 20 3.76 -3.18 13.20
N CYS A 21 3.49 -2.45 12.14
CA CYS A 21 3.11 -1.04 12.21
C CYS A 21 1.71 -0.76 12.82
N VAL A 22 0.87 -1.78 12.95
CA VAL A 22 -0.39 -1.71 13.70
C VAL A 22 -0.12 -1.97 15.17
N ASP A 23 0.65 -3.00 15.47
CA ASP A 23 0.92 -3.47 16.84
C ASP A 23 1.61 -2.38 17.70
N VAL A 24 2.52 -1.60 17.09
CA VAL A 24 3.24 -0.54 17.80
C VAL A 24 2.47 0.78 17.90
N CYS A 25 1.24 0.87 17.40
CA CYS A 25 0.51 2.13 17.39
C CYS A 25 -0.19 2.41 18.73
N PRO A 26 0.28 3.39 19.55
CA PRO A 26 -0.25 3.58 20.90
C PRO A 26 -1.69 4.11 20.93
N THR A 27 -2.14 4.74 19.84
CA THR A 27 -3.50 5.30 19.73
C THR A 27 -4.44 4.46 18.88
N ASN A 28 -4.00 3.29 18.41
CA ASN A 28 -4.73 2.49 17.41
C ASN A 28 -5.14 3.29 16.15
N ALA A 29 -4.38 4.34 15.83
CA ALA A 29 -4.56 5.07 14.59
C ALA A 29 -4.21 4.22 13.35
N SER A 30 -3.17 3.38 13.46
CA SER A 30 -2.89 2.34 12.48
C SER A 30 -3.73 1.11 12.81
N PHE A 31 -4.46 0.61 11.82
CA PHE A 31 -5.34 -0.55 12.02
C PHE A 31 -5.46 -1.37 10.73
N LYS A 32 -5.76 -2.64 10.87
CA LYS A 32 -6.08 -3.56 9.77
C LYS A 32 -7.59 -3.74 9.71
N ARG A 33 -8.16 -3.58 8.54
CA ARG A 33 -9.59 -3.81 8.28
C ARG A 33 -9.85 -5.31 8.09
N ALA A 34 -11.14 -5.69 8.15
CA ALA A 34 -11.58 -7.06 7.92
C ALA A 34 -11.22 -7.57 6.50
N ASP A 35 -11.16 -6.67 5.51
CA ASP A 35 -10.71 -6.98 4.14
C ASP A 35 -9.17 -7.07 4.00
N GLY A 36 -8.43 -6.92 5.11
CA GLY A 36 -6.98 -7.01 5.16
C GLY A 36 -6.24 -5.74 4.80
N ILE A 37 -6.92 -4.67 4.41
CA ILE A 37 -6.27 -3.40 4.09
C ILE A 37 -5.81 -2.72 5.38
N VAL A 38 -4.53 -2.38 5.45
CA VAL A 38 -3.97 -1.62 6.58
C VAL A 38 -4.10 -0.13 6.32
N LEU A 39 -4.72 0.59 7.23
CA LEU A 39 -4.99 2.03 7.13
C LEU A 39 -4.37 2.82 8.29
N VAL A 40 -4.45 4.15 8.18
CA VAL A 40 -4.15 5.10 9.25
C VAL A 40 -5.30 6.06 9.39
N ASP A 41 -5.91 6.10 10.58
CA ASP A 41 -6.85 7.15 10.96
C ASP A 41 -6.06 8.41 11.36
N LYS A 42 -6.20 9.45 10.57
CA LYS A 42 -5.46 10.70 10.73
C LYS A 42 -5.95 11.57 11.88
N HIS A 43 -7.15 11.31 12.39
CA HIS A 43 -7.69 12.00 13.56
C HIS A 43 -7.13 11.43 14.87
N ARG A 44 -6.84 10.12 14.88
CA ARG A 44 -6.22 9.43 16.01
C ARG A 44 -4.70 9.50 15.98
N CYS A 45 -4.10 9.78 14.80
CA CYS A 45 -2.66 9.79 14.64
C CYS A 45 -2.03 10.98 15.38
N ILE A 46 -1.17 10.70 16.35
CA ILE A 46 -0.38 11.69 17.10
C ILE A 46 1.00 11.95 16.52
N GLY A 47 1.37 11.26 15.43
CA GLY A 47 2.65 11.47 14.75
C GLY A 47 3.88 10.94 15.46
N CYS A 48 3.76 10.01 16.39
CA CYS A 48 4.88 9.45 17.17
C CYS A 48 5.91 8.67 16.32
N ARG A 49 5.59 8.32 15.07
CA ARG A 49 6.43 7.62 14.08
C ARG A 49 6.84 6.19 14.44
N TYR A 50 6.36 5.60 15.52
CA TYR A 50 6.68 4.21 15.86
C TYR A 50 6.35 3.25 14.71
N CYS A 51 5.25 3.47 14.02
CA CYS A 51 4.86 2.67 12.86
C CYS A 51 5.77 2.86 11.63
N GLU A 52 6.51 3.97 11.54
CA GLU A 52 7.54 4.18 10.53
C GLU A 52 8.79 3.37 10.86
N ALA A 53 9.25 3.44 12.11
CA ALA A 53 10.39 2.67 12.59
C ALA A 53 10.15 1.15 12.52
N ALA A 54 8.92 0.70 12.82
CA ALA A 54 8.54 -0.72 12.80
C ALA A 54 8.32 -1.28 11.38
N CYS A 55 8.21 -0.43 10.35
CA CYS A 55 7.93 -0.89 9.00
C CYS A 55 9.20 -1.34 8.27
N PRO A 56 9.41 -2.65 8.01
CA PRO A 56 10.62 -3.12 7.34
C PRO A 56 10.69 -2.74 5.86
N TYR A 57 9.59 -2.24 5.30
CA TYR A 57 9.46 -1.87 3.88
C TYR A 57 9.59 -0.37 3.65
N TRP A 58 9.83 0.45 4.67
CA TRP A 58 9.94 1.92 4.57
C TRP A 58 8.72 2.55 3.88
N ALA A 59 7.55 1.94 4.02
CA ALA A 59 6.34 2.30 3.29
C ALA A 59 5.49 3.36 4.00
N ARG A 60 5.98 3.90 5.10
CA ARG A 60 5.31 4.96 5.84
C ARG A 60 6.08 6.26 5.68
N ARG A 61 5.33 7.36 5.55
CA ARG A 61 5.87 8.70 5.37
C ARG A 61 5.25 9.64 6.40
N PHE A 62 6.08 10.43 7.03
CA PHE A 62 5.64 11.44 7.99
C PHE A 62 5.52 12.80 7.32
N ASN A 63 4.43 13.50 7.60
CA ASN A 63 4.19 14.85 7.07
C ASN A 63 4.86 15.90 7.94
N TRP A 64 6.06 16.28 7.59
CA TRP A 64 6.86 17.28 8.30
C TRP A 64 6.34 18.70 8.14
N THR A 65 5.76 19.01 6.99
CA THR A 65 5.32 20.36 6.63
C THR A 65 3.84 20.40 6.25
N LYS A 66 3.25 21.59 6.30
CA LYS A 66 1.91 21.79 5.76
C LYS A 66 1.93 21.57 4.24
N PRO A 67 0.91 20.89 3.67
CA PRO A 67 0.78 20.77 2.22
C PRO A 67 0.74 22.17 1.56
N GLN A 68 1.58 22.37 0.56
CA GLN A 68 1.67 23.63 -0.19
C GLN A 68 0.93 23.58 -1.52
N ILE A 69 -0.13 22.78 -1.61
CA ILE A 69 -0.92 22.65 -2.84
C ILE A 69 -1.94 23.79 -2.87
N PRO A 70 -1.90 24.65 -3.89
CA PRO A 70 -2.90 25.68 -4.09
C PRO A 70 -4.32 25.11 -4.16
N LYS A 71 -5.30 25.81 -3.60
CA LYS A 71 -6.69 25.33 -3.53
C LYS A 71 -7.31 25.06 -4.91
N ASP A 72 -6.93 25.84 -5.91
CA ASP A 72 -7.35 25.71 -7.30
C ASP A 72 -6.79 24.47 -8.01
N ARG A 73 -5.74 23.88 -7.45
CA ARG A 73 -5.12 22.64 -7.96
C ARG A 73 -5.53 21.38 -7.17
N LEU A 74 -6.40 21.54 -6.21
CA LEU A 74 -6.94 20.37 -5.49
C LEU A 74 -7.92 19.63 -6.38
N ASN A 75 -7.85 18.29 -6.35
CA ASN A 75 -8.81 17.47 -7.06
C ASN A 75 -10.24 17.75 -6.53
N PRO A 76 -11.18 18.16 -7.39
CA PRO A 76 -12.57 18.42 -6.97
C PRO A 76 -13.26 17.17 -6.40
N GLU A 77 -12.81 15.99 -6.79
CA GLU A 77 -13.32 14.70 -6.26
C GLU A 77 -12.65 14.28 -4.95
N MET A 78 -12.25 15.22 -4.11
CA MET A 78 -11.68 14.90 -2.81
C MET A 78 -12.69 14.17 -1.94
N SER A 79 -12.25 13.07 -1.32
CA SER A 79 -13.05 12.31 -0.37
C SER A 79 -12.39 12.26 1.01
N TYR A 80 -13.19 11.96 2.03
CA TYR A 80 -12.68 11.74 3.38
C TYR A 80 -11.62 10.63 3.44
N LEU A 81 -11.77 9.59 2.66
CA LEU A 81 -10.88 8.42 2.65
C LEU A 81 -9.65 8.58 1.76
N GLY A 82 -9.67 9.50 0.83
CA GLY A 82 -8.55 9.68 -0.10
C GLY A 82 -8.57 11.02 -0.83
N ASN A 83 -7.58 11.26 -1.66
CA ASN A 83 -7.47 12.42 -2.54
C ASN A 83 -7.57 13.80 -1.88
N ARG A 84 -7.25 13.91 -0.61
CA ARG A 84 -7.20 15.20 0.08
C ARG A 84 -5.84 15.43 0.70
N PRO A 85 -5.38 16.69 0.80
CA PRO A 85 -4.15 17.03 1.49
C PRO A 85 -4.18 16.53 2.93
N ARG A 86 -3.05 16.02 3.37
CA ARG A 86 -2.89 15.53 4.72
C ARG A 86 -2.46 16.64 5.65
N LYS A 87 -2.83 16.53 6.93
CA LYS A 87 -2.35 17.47 7.94
C LYS A 87 -0.86 17.26 8.19
N GLN A 88 -0.17 18.32 8.55
CA GLN A 88 1.16 18.23 9.16
C GLN A 88 1.10 17.38 10.45
N GLY A 89 2.15 16.65 10.74
CA GLY A 89 2.26 15.88 11.97
C GLY A 89 1.55 14.53 11.97
N VAL A 90 1.09 14.04 10.83
CA VAL A 90 0.46 12.72 10.70
C VAL A 90 1.22 11.79 9.76
N MET A 91 1.03 10.50 9.95
CA MET A 91 1.61 9.47 9.09
C MET A 91 0.77 9.24 7.83
N GLU A 92 1.44 8.97 6.73
CA GLU A 92 0.84 8.57 5.46
C GLU A 92 1.39 7.23 4.97
N LYS A 93 0.58 6.55 4.18
CA LYS A 93 0.95 5.33 3.44
C LYS A 93 -0.06 5.04 2.34
N CYS A 94 0.24 4.11 1.47
CA CYS A 94 -0.74 3.57 0.52
C CYS A 94 -1.98 3.06 1.27
N HIS A 95 -3.17 3.41 0.80
CA HIS A 95 -4.46 2.98 1.34
C HIS A 95 -5.29 2.16 0.32
N PHE A 96 -4.64 1.58 -0.69
CA PHE A 96 -5.26 0.86 -1.81
C PHE A 96 -6.33 1.67 -2.55
N CYS A 97 -6.15 3.00 -2.63
CA CYS A 97 -7.13 3.88 -3.27
C CYS A 97 -8.57 3.56 -2.85
N ILE A 98 -8.83 3.43 -1.54
CA ILE A 98 -10.09 2.92 -0.98
C ILE A 98 -11.32 3.69 -1.50
N GLN A 99 -11.18 4.98 -1.82
CA GLN A 99 -12.23 5.79 -2.41
C GLN A 99 -12.62 5.31 -3.82
N ARG A 100 -11.68 4.68 -4.54
CA ARG A 100 -11.88 4.12 -5.89
C ARG A 100 -12.36 2.67 -5.83
N THR A 101 -11.68 1.85 -5.03
CA THR A 101 -12.00 0.42 -4.93
C THR A 101 -13.40 0.18 -4.37
N ARG A 102 -13.91 1.06 -3.51
CA ARG A 102 -15.32 1.03 -3.06
C ARG A 102 -16.33 1.34 -4.16
N GLN A 103 -15.92 1.96 -5.24
CA GLN A 103 -16.72 2.24 -6.43
C GLN A 103 -16.54 1.18 -7.53
N GLY A 104 -15.87 0.08 -7.24
CA GLY A 104 -15.53 -0.95 -8.21
C GLY A 104 -14.41 -0.55 -9.20
N LYS A 105 -13.75 0.60 -8.98
CA LYS A 105 -12.65 1.06 -9.83
C LYS A 105 -11.31 0.49 -9.35
N TYR A 106 -10.38 0.32 -10.25
CA TYR A 106 -9.02 -0.07 -9.90
C TYR A 106 -8.26 1.04 -9.15
N PRO A 107 -7.24 0.69 -8.35
CA PRO A 107 -6.29 1.65 -7.83
C PRO A 107 -5.67 2.50 -8.94
N ALA A 108 -5.47 3.80 -8.69
CA ALA A 108 -4.97 4.72 -9.72
C ALA A 108 -3.61 4.29 -10.30
N CYS A 109 -2.72 3.76 -9.46
CA CYS A 109 -1.40 3.28 -9.91
C CYS A 109 -1.47 2.07 -10.85
N LEU A 110 -2.59 1.37 -10.89
CA LEU A 110 -2.86 0.30 -11.84
C LEU A 110 -3.33 0.88 -13.18
N GLU A 111 -4.32 1.76 -13.13
CA GLU A 111 -4.90 2.36 -14.34
C GLU A 111 -3.89 3.18 -15.15
N VAL A 112 -2.99 3.89 -14.48
CA VAL A 112 -1.97 4.71 -15.16
C VAL A 112 -0.75 3.93 -15.61
N CYS A 113 -0.68 2.61 -15.35
CA CYS A 113 0.47 1.80 -15.74
C CYS A 113 0.38 1.43 -17.23
N PRO A 114 1.20 2.03 -18.11
CA PRO A 114 1.06 1.84 -19.56
C PRO A 114 1.40 0.41 -20.02
N VAL A 115 2.20 -0.29 -19.24
CA VAL A 115 2.64 -1.67 -19.55
C VAL A 115 1.86 -2.75 -18.80
N GLY A 116 0.84 -2.37 -18.03
CA GLY A 116 0.02 -3.32 -17.26
C GLY A 116 0.80 -4.15 -16.23
N ALA A 117 1.98 -3.67 -15.77
CA ALA A 117 2.85 -4.40 -14.87
C ALA A 117 2.25 -4.60 -13.47
N ARG A 118 1.21 -3.86 -13.12
CA ARG A 118 0.54 -3.96 -11.81
C ARG A 118 -0.78 -4.68 -11.96
N LYS A 119 -1.02 -5.62 -11.06
CA LYS A 119 -2.26 -6.39 -10.99
C LYS A 119 -2.91 -6.18 -9.62
N PHE A 120 -4.22 -6.23 -9.57
CA PHE A 120 -4.99 -6.08 -8.34
C PHE A 120 -6.23 -6.97 -8.42
N GLY A 121 -6.53 -7.66 -7.33
CA GLY A 121 -7.70 -8.51 -7.27
C GLY A 121 -7.84 -9.22 -5.95
N ASN A 122 -8.91 -9.97 -5.82
CA ASN A 122 -9.15 -10.83 -4.67
C ASN A 122 -8.46 -12.18 -4.91
N VAL A 123 -7.50 -12.52 -4.07
CA VAL A 123 -6.77 -13.81 -4.14
C VAL A 123 -7.69 -15.01 -3.86
N LEU A 124 -8.76 -14.80 -3.09
CA LEU A 124 -9.74 -15.84 -2.77
C LEU A 124 -10.75 -16.10 -3.89
N ASP A 125 -10.85 -15.20 -4.86
CA ASP A 125 -11.68 -15.41 -6.04
C ASP A 125 -10.88 -16.17 -7.10
N PRO A 126 -11.26 -17.44 -7.39
CA PRO A 126 -10.54 -18.28 -8.36
C PRO A 126 -10.54 -17.72 -9.79
N ASN A 127 -11.50 -16.85 -10.11
CA ASN A 127 -11.63 -16.22 -11.42
C ASN A 127 -10.86 -14.90 -11.54
N SER A 128 -10.29 -14.40 -10.43
CA SER A 128 -9.52 -13.17 -10.47
C SER A 128 -8.20 -13.36 -11.24
N GLU A 129 -7.78 -12.29 -11.95
CA GLU A 129 -6.50 -12.28 -12.66
C GLU A 129 -5.33 -12.57 -11.69
N VAL A 130 -5.38 -12.02 -10.48
CA VAL A 130 -4.33 -12.21 -9.47
C VAL A 130 -4.25 -13.68 -9.02
N ALA A 131 -5.39 -14.33 -8.75
CA ALA A 131 -5.41 -15.74 -8.39
C ALA A 131 -4.89 -16.63 -9.51
N THR A 132 -5.21 -16.28 -10.77
CA THR A 132 -4.71 -16.99 -11.96
C THR A 132 -3.19 -16.83 -12.09
N ILE A 133 -2.67 -15.61 -11.93
CA ILE A 133 -1.22 -15.35 -11.97
C ILE A 133 -0.49 -16.16 -10.89
N LEU A 134 -0.97 -16.14 -9.64
CA LEU A 134 -0.36 -16.88 -8.55
C LEU A 134 -0.36 -18.40 -8.75
N ARG A 135 -1.34 -18.93 -9.50
CA ARG A 135 -1.38 -20.36 -9.84
C ARG A 135 -0.50 -20.74 -11.03
N THR A 136 -0.35 -19.84 -11.99
CA THR A 136 0.30 -20.16 -13.28
C THR A 136 1.75 -19.75 -13.34
N LYS A 137 2.15 -18.65 -12.66
CA LYS A 137 3.53 -18.19 -12.65
C LYS A 137 4.39 -19.04 -11.71
N ARG A 138 5.55 -19.46 -12.19
CA ARG A 138 6.45 -20.34 -11.44
C ARG A 138 7.32 -19.60 -10.44
N VAL A 139 7.54 -18.30 -10.65
CA VAL A 139 8.42 -17.50 -9.81
C VAL A 139 7.67 -16.25 -9.36
N PHE A 140 7.38 -16.18 -8.09
CA PHE A 140 6.97 -14.96 -7.43
C PHE A 140 7.70 -14.81 -6.10
N ILE A 141 7.88 -13.59 -5.67
CA ILE A 141 8.66 -13.24 -4.46
C ILE A 141 7.79 -12.35 -3.58
N GLN A 142 7.76 -12.66 -2.30
CA GLN A 142 7.37 -11.74 -1.25
C GLN A 142 8.63 -11.15 -0.63
N LEU A 143 8.63 -9.85 -0.36
CA LEU A 143 9.81 -9.20 0.20
C LEU A 143 9.95 -9.50 1.69
N LYS A 144 11.16 -9.88 2.12
CA LYS A 144 11.52 -10.09 3.53
C LYS A 144 10.59 -11.09 4.24
N GLU A 145 10.38 -12.23 3.62
CA GLU A 145 9.56 -13.32 4.18
C GLU A 145 10.04 -13.76 5.56
N GLU A 146 11.35 -13.71 5.79
CA GLU A 146 12.01 -14.06 7.04
C GLU A 146 11.53 -13.25 8.27
N LEU A 147 10.91 -12.09 8.04
CA LEU A 147 10.39 -11.25 9.12
C LEU A 147 8.98 -11.65 9.58
N GLY A 148 8.37 -12.65 8.97
CA GLY A 148 7.06 -13.18 9.37
C GLY A 148 5.88 -12.20 9.23
N THR A 149 6.06 -11.09 8.52
CA THR A 149 4.99 -10.09 8.36
C THR A 149 3.93 -10.49 7.35
N SER A 150 4.17 -11.56 6.58
CA SER A 150 3.29 -12.09 5.54
C SER A 150 2.76 -11.00 4.60
N PRO A 151 3.63 -10.43 3.73
CA PRO A 151 3.25 -9.41 2.77
C PRO A 151 2.13 -9.89 1.84
N ARG A 152 1.19 -9.00 1.53
CA ARG A 152 0.13 -9.26 0.54
C ARG A 152 0.44 -8.65 -0.83
N PHE A 153 1.67 -8.25 -1.04
CA PHE A 153 2.20 -7.76 -2.30
C PHE A 153 3.18 -8.79 -2.85
N PHE A 154 2.90 -9.28 -4.06
CA PHE A 154 3.68 -10.31 -4.73
C PHE A 154 4.37 -9.70 -5.95
N TYR A 155 5.63 -10.05 -6.14
CA TYR A 155 6.38 -9.72 -7.35
C TYR A 155 6.52 -11.00 -8.18
N TYR A 156 6.12 -10.95 -9.43
CA TYR A 156 6.25 -12.07 -10.34
C TYR A 156 7.09 -11.69 -11.54
N PHE A 157 7.72 -12.70 -12.12
CA PHE A 157 8.60 -12.54 -13.27
C PHE A 157 8.15 -13.50 -14.35
N ASP A 158 8.16 -13.02 -15.59
CA ASP A 158 8.07 -13.87 -16.76
C ASP A 158 9.48 -14.40 -17.06
N VAL A 159 9.70 -15.68 -16.83
CA VAL A 159 10.95 -16.39 -17.09
C VAL A 159 10.77 -17.28 -18.31
#